data_79dc82cc06fc6d7a527b5f9a4a80f0a6
#
_entry.id   79dc82cc06fc6d7a527b5f9a4a80f0a6
#
_cell.length_a   1.000
_cell.length_b   1.000
_cell.length_c   1.000
_cell.angle_alpha   90.00
_cell.angle_beta   90.00
_cell.angle_gamma   90.00
#
_symmetry.space_group_name_H-M   'P 1'
#
loop_
_entity.id
_entity.type
_entity.pdbx_description
1 polymer ?
#
loop_
_entity_poly.entity_id
_entity_poly.type
_entity_poly.pdbx_seq_one_letter_code
_entity_poly.pdbx_strand_id
1 'polypeptide(L)'
;MLINNNKAMKKILIFTILLSLFLSCDKGKDCMNVPLSLSIIIVNNAVKDNRELLKSFENTESSALLYKLIDNKKVKISYSPMANKNIKISNGGKKLKEFYTGNLETFYLEYDGKTDILQVKGDYYETKHCGDNAYLSELYFNHKKIELNPISDYTYLIDNTK
;
A
#
# COMPACT_ATOMS: atom_id res chain seq x y z
N MET A 1 39.64 24.54 -55.51
CA MET A 1 38.20 24.52 -55.20
C MET A 1 37.92 23.55 -54.05
N LEU A 2 38.53 23.77 -52.85
CA LEU A 2 38.54 22.78 -51.74
C LEU A 2 38.24 23.41 -50.34
N ILE A 3 37.77 24.68 -50.29
CA ILE A 3 37.66 25.40 -48.99
C ILE A 3 36.23 25.42 -48.46
N ASN A 4 35.23 24.96 -49.18
CA ASN A 4 33.82 25.14 -48.77
C ASN A 4 33.20 23.96 -47.99
N ASN A 5 33.85 22.82 -47.95
CA ASN A 5 33.30 21.61 -47.30
C ASN A 5 33.43 21.66 -45.74
N ASN A 6 34.42 22.39 -45.21
CA ASN A 6 34.64 22.43 -43.77
C ASN A 6 33.57 23.23 -42.98
N LYS A 7 32.99 24.29 -43.62
CA LYS A 7 31.91 25.05 -42.98
C LYS A 7 30.58 24.30 -42.97
N ALA A 8 30.28 23.52 -44.02
CA ALA A 8 29.08 22.69 -44.10
C ALA A 8 29.16 21.54 -43.11
N MET A 9 30.29 20.84 -43.01
CA MET A 9 30.50 19.76 -42.05
C MET A 9 30.38 20.24 -40.59
N LYS A 10 30.94 21.39 -40.25
CA LYS A 10 30.78 21.96 -38.87
C LYS A 10 29.33 22.28 -38.57
N LYS A 11 28.56 22.81 -39.50
CA LYS A 11 27.13 23.12 -39.29
C LYS A 11 26.31 21.83 -39.09
N ILE A 12 26.59 20.78 -39.87
CA ILE A 12 25.92 19.47 -39.73
C ILE A 12 26.27 18.84 -38.39
N LEU A 13 27.53 18.90 -37.95
CA LEU A 13 27.96 18.35 -36.67
C LEU A 13 27.26 19.08 -35.47
N ILE A 14 27.16 20.41 -35.52
CA ILE A 14 26.48 21.18 -34.49
C ILE A 14 24.99 20.86 -34.48
N PHE A 15 24.36 20.69 -35.66
CA PHE A 15 22.94 20.35 -35.74
C PHE A 15 22.63 18.96 -35.22
N THR A 16 23.51 17.96 -35.47
CA THR A 16 23.35 16.60 -34.91
C THR A 16 23.54 16.58 -33.41
N ILE A 17 24.48 17.36 -32.86
CA ILE A 17 24.66 17.47 -31.39
C ILE A 17 23.46 18.18 -30.74
N LEU A 18 22.92 19.24 -31.35
CA LEU A 18 21.69 19.87 -30.85
C LEU A 18 20.49 18.91 -30.92
N LEU A 19 20.34 18.16 -31.97
CA LEU A 19 19.22 17.21 -32.15
C LEU A 19 19.29 16.08 -31.10
N SER A 20 20.49 15.62 -30.74
CA SER A 20 20.67 14.60 -29.70
C SER A 20 20.32 15.11 -28.29
N LEU A 21 20.47 16.42 -28.04
CA LEU A 21 20.08 17.02 -26.76
C LEU A 21 18.53 17.11 -26.62
N PHE A 22 17.79 17.23 -27.72
CA PHE A 22 16.32 17.22 -27.69
C PHE A 22 15.72 15.80 -27.60
N LEU A 23 16.47 14.77 -27.96
CA LEU A 23 16.03 13.38 -27.83
C LEU A 23 16.29 12.80 -26.44
N SER A 24 17.05 13.48 -25.61
CA SER A 24 17.36 13.08 -24.23
C SER A 24 16.33 13.58 -23.20
N CYS A 25 15.20 14.15 -23.62
CA CYS A 25 14.07 14.33 -22.73
C CYS A 25 13.40 12.94 -22.55
N ASP A 26 13.92 12.15 -21.66
CA ASP A 26 13.17 11.09 -21.02
C ASP A 26 11.93 11.77 -20.42
N LYS A 27 10.78 11.58 -21.08
CA LYS A 27 9.48 12.01 -20.53
C LYS A 27 9.41 11.34 -19.17
N GLY A 28 9.64 12.14 -18.11
CA GLY A 28 9.49 11.66 -16.76
C GLY A 28 8.14 10.96 -16.71
N LYS A 29 8.17 9.64 -16.58
CA LYS A 29 6.96 8.88 -16.30
C LYS A 29 6.45 9.47 -15.00
N ASP A 30 5.26 10.08 -15.04
CA ASP A 30 4.59 10.54 -13.84
C ASP A 30 4.43 9.32 -12.92
N CYS A 31 5.38 9.17 -12.01
CA CYS A 31 5.30 8.14 -11.01
C CYS A 31 4.17 8.57 -10.08
N MET A 32 3.02 7.94 -10.19
CA MET A 32 2.05 7.99 -9.10
C MET A 32 2.72 7.33 -7.90
N ASN A 33 3.28 8.16 -7.02
CA ASN A 33 3.77 7.71 -5.72
C ASN A 33 2.56 7.32 -4.87
N VAL A 34 2.07 6.11 -5.09
CA VAL A 34 1.06 5.49 -4.24
C VAL A 34 1.74 5.25 -2.89
N PRO A 35 1.26 5.85 -1.78
CA PRO A 35 1.83 5.59 -0.47
C PRO A 35 1.82 4.09 -0.19
N LEU A 36 2.98 3.54 0.17
CA LEU A 36 3.13 2.15 0.57
C LEU A 36 2.53 1.98 1.97
N SER A 37 1.21 1.98 2.05
CA SER A 37 0.49 1.82 3.31
C SER A 37 -0.80 1.04 3.11
N LEU A 38 -1.13 0.22 4.09
CA LEU A 38 -2.43 -0.43 4.24
C LEU A 38 -2.94 -0.06 5.63
N SER A 39 -4.11 0.54 5.70
CA SER A 39 -4.82 0.76 6.95
C SER A 39 -6.21 0.13 6.86
N ILE A 40 -6.53 -0.75 7.81
CA ILE A 40 -7.84 -1.40 7.92
C ILE A 40 -8.37 -1.08 9.31
N ILE A 41 -9.58 -0.54 9.38
CA ILE A 41 -10.27 -0.29 10.64
C ILE A 41 -11.47 -1.22 10.71
N ILE A 42 -11.50 -2.07 11.72
CA ILE A 42 -12.61 -2.96 12.03
C ILE A 42 -13.45 -2.29 13.11
N VAL A 43 -14.69 -1.97 12.77
CA VAL A 43 -15.65 -1.32 13.67
C VAL A 43 -16.55 -2.39 14.26
N ASN A 44 -16.32 -2.70 15.53
CA ASN A 44 -17.13 -3.63 16.33
C ASN A 44 -18.21 -2.91 17.17
N ASN A 45 -18.02 -1.61 17.41
CA ASN A 45 -18.99 -0.75 18.08
C ASN A 45 -19.29 0.47 17.20
N ALA A 46 -20.56 0.83 17.08
CA ALA A 46 -20.98 1.98 16.30
C ALA A 46 -20.26 3.27 16.76
N VAL A 47 -19.74 4.01 15.79
CA VAL A 47 -19.06 5.29 15.99
C VAL A 47 -19.80 6.35 15.19
N LYS A 48 -19.98 7.53 15.77
CA LYS A 48 -20.73 8.61 15.16
C LYS A 48 -20.00 9.32 14.02
N ASP A 49 -18.67 9.35 14.07
CA ASP A 49 -17.82 10.07 13.11
C ASP A 49 -16.46 9.35 12.92
N ASN A 50 -16.02 9.26 11.69
CA ASN A 50 -14.74 8.65 11.31
C ASN A 50 -13.53 9.38 11.92
N ARG A 51 -13.60 10.70 12.12
CA ARG A 51 -12.52 11.46 12.77
C ARG A 51 -12.38 11.11 14.25
N GLU A 52 -13.49 10.96 14.95
CA GLU A 52 -13.53 10.53 16.35
C GLU A 52 -12.98 9.12 16.48
N LEU A 53 -13.35 8.23 15.54
CA LEU A 53 -12.82 6.88 15.46
C LEU A 53 -11.30 6.88 15.29
N LEU A 54 -10.75 7.66 14.37
CA LEU A 54 -9.30 7.72 14.13
C LEU A 54 -8.55 8.24 15.35
N LYS A 55 -9.04 9.28 16.01
CA LYS A 55 -8.45 9.85 17.23
C LYS A 55 -8.47 8.87 18.40
N SER A 56 -9.48 8.00 18.51
CA SER A 56 -9.59 7.05 19.59
C SER A 56 -8.40 6.07 19.69
N PHE A 57 -7.66 5.86 18.57
CA PHE A 57 -6.50 4.97 18.53
C PHE A 57 -5.17 5.63 18.97
N GLU A 58 -5.13 6.96 19.14
CA GLU A 58 -3.88 7.68 19.41
C GLU A 58 -3.27 7.38 20.79
N ASN A 59 -4.13 7.08 21.78
CA ASN A 59 -3.71 6.92 23.19
C ASN A 59 -4.27 5.61 23.81
N THR A 60 -4.38 4.54 23.03
CA THR A 60 -4.89 3.27 23.56
C THR A 60 -3.77 2.33 23.96
N GLU A 61 -3.89 1.72 25.14
CA GLU A 61 -2.97 0.66 25.60
C GLU A 61 -3.45 -0.75 25.18
N SER A 62 -4.73 -0.90 24.85
CA SER A 62 -5.29 -2.16 24.40
C SER A 62 -4.86 -2.48 22.98
N SER A 63 -4.57 -3.75 22.70
CA SER A 63 -4.17 -4.20 21.38
C SER A 63 -4.68 -5.59 21.05
N ALA A 64 -4.91 -5.83 19.74
CA ALA A 64 -5.19 -7.12 19.18
C ALA A 64 -3.91 -7.73 18.58
N LEU A 65 -3.72 -9.03 18.70
CA LEU A 65 -2.61 -9.75 18.08
C LEU A 65 -2.97 -10.15 16.66
N LEU A 66 -2.20 -9.65 15.68
CA LEU A 66 -2.28 -10.08 14.29
C LEU A 66 -1.18 -11.11 14.01
N TYR A 67 -1.56 -12.29 13.51
CA TYR A 67 -0.62 -13.38 13.20
C TYR A 67 -1.03 -14.16 11.95
N LYS A 68 -0.10 -14.95 11.42
CA LYS A 68 -0.34 -16.00 10.42
C LYS A 68 -0.11 -17.37 11.04
N LEU A 69 -0.67 -18.41 10.41
CA LEU A 69 -0.28 -19.79 10.66
C LEU A 69 0.71 -20.24 9.58
N ILE A 70 1.91 -20.60 9.99
CA ILE A 70 2.94 -21.22 9.13
C ILE A 70 3.26 -22.57 9.75
N ASP A 71 3.06 -23.65 9.02
CA ASP A 71 3.21 -25.03 9.53
C ASP A 71 2.45 -25.27 10.85
N ASN A 72 1.21 -24.77 10.92
CA ASN A 72 0.35 -24.78 12.11
C ASN A 72 0.90 -24.07 13.35
N LYS A 73 1.95 -23.24 13.19
CA LYS A 73 2.48 -22.41 14.27
C LYS A 73 2.06 -20.96 14.10
N LYS A 74 1.68 -20.30 15.20
CA LYS A 74 1.38 -18.88 15.21
C LYS A 74 2.67 -18.08 14.98
N VAL A 75 2.73 -17.34 13.88
CA VAL A 75 3.80 -16.39 13.58
C VAL A 75 3.25 -14.99 13.69
N LYS A 76 3.69 -14.24 14.71
CA LYS A 76 3.24 -12.89 14.97
C LYS A 76 3.67 -11.94 13.84
N ILE A 77 2.72 -11.16 13.33
CA ILE A 77 2.95 -10.07 12.38
C ILE A 77 3.08 -8.74 13.12
N SER A 78 2.06 -8.37 13.90
CA SER A 78 2.04 -7.10 14.64
C SER A 78 1.07 -7.16 15.82
N TYR A 79 1.18 -6.15 16.69
CA TYR A 79 0.07 -5.74 17.55
C TYR A 79 -0.67 -4.58 16.88
N SER A 80 -1.99 -4.63 16.92
CA SER A 80 -2.90 -3.65 16.31
C SER A 80 -3.63 -2.90 17.43
N PRO A 81 -3.55 -1.56 17.50
CA PRO A 81 -4.25 -0.78 18.52
C PRO A 81 -5.75 -1.08 18.56
N MET A 82 -6.31 -1.18 19.76
CA MET A 82 -7.73 -1.43 19.97
C MET A 82 -8.32 -0.37 20.88
N ALA A 83 -9.37 0.33 20.42
CA ALA A 83 -10.09 1.34 21.17
C ALA A 83 -11.59 1.05 21.13
N ASN A 84 -12.23 0.94 22.28
CA ASN A 84 -13.66 0.62 22.39
C ASN A 84 -14.06 -0.61 21.55
N LYS A 85 -13.25 -1.66 21.55
CA LYS A 85 -13.36 -2.88 20.75
C LYS A 85 -13.15 -2.68 19.22
N ASN A 86 -13.01 -1.45 18.75
CA ASN A 86 -12.62 -1.18 17.37
C ASN A 86 -11.10 -1.41 17.22
N ILE A 87 -10.66 -1.92 16.06
CA ILE A 87 -9.27 -2.35 15.85
C ILE A 87 -8.71 -1.65 14.63
N LYS A 88 -7.50 -1.11 14.73
CA LYS A 88 -6.80 -0.47 13.62
C LYS A 88 -5.56 -1.26 13.24
N ILE A 89 -5.59 -1.89 12.08
CA ILE A 89 -4.44 -2.55 11.46
C ILE A 89 -3.75 -1.55 10.56
N SER A 90 -2.46 -1.27 10.80
CA SER A 90 -1.68 -0.36 9.96
C SER A 90 -0.34 -0.99 9.64
N ASN A 91 -0.03 -1.08 8.36
CA ASN A 91 1.25 -1.56 7.86
C ASN A 91 1.71 -0.66 6.71
N GLY A 92 3.03 -0.45 6.62
CA GLY A 92 3.62 0.39 5.61
C GLY A 92 5.02 -0.06 5.20
N GLY A 93 5.48 0.48 4.07
CA GLY A 93 6.80 0.20 3.52
C GLY A 93 7.01 -1.29 3.23
N LYS A 94 8.20 -1.80 3.52
CA LYS A 94 8.57 -3.20 3.21
C LYS A 94 7.73 -4.27 3.93
N LYS A 95 7.06 -3.94 5.03
CA LYS A 95 6.15 -4.87 5.73
C LYS A 95 4.92 -5.22 4.91
N LEU A 96 4.55 -4.40 3.93
CA LEU A 96 3.45 -4.71 3.00
C LEU A 96 3.71 -5.98 2.17
N LYS A 97 4.96 -6.38 1.96
CA LYS A 97 5.30 -7.63 1.27
C LYS A 97 4.70 -8.87 1.95
N GLU A 98 4.42 -8.80 3.25
CA GLU A 98 3.78 -9.90 3.99
C GLU A 98 2.26 -9.98 3.72
N PHE A 99 1.65 -8.87 3.29
CA PHE A 99 0.24 -8.76 2.96
C PHE A 99 -0.02 -8.90 1.45
N TYR A 100 0.88 -8.39 0.63
CA TYR A 100 0.72 -8.27 -0.82
C TYR A 100 1.70 -9.20 -1.54
N THR A 101 1.35 -10.49 -1.54
CA THR A 101 2.18 -11.55 -2.14
C THR A 101 1.72 -11.96 -3.53
N GLY A 102 0.65 -11.32 -4.05
CA GLY A 102 -0.06 -11.76 -5.27
C GLY A 102 -1.10 -12.85 -4.99
N ASN A 103 -1.02 -13.52 -3.84
CA ASN A 103 -1.97 -14.54 -3.41
C ASN A 103 -2.94 -14.01 -2.36
N LEU A 104 -4.02 -14.76 -2.13
CA LEU A 104 -4.93 -14.47 -1.02
C LEU A 104 -4.30 -14.95 0.28
N GLU A 105 -3.77 -14.02 1.06
CA GLU A 105 -3.12 -14.27 2.34
C GLU A 105 -4.13 -14.27 3.48
N THR A 106 -3.97 -15.21 4.42
CA THR A 106 -4.86 -15.33 5.57
C THR A 106 -4.13 -14.93 6.84
N PHE A 107 -4.72 -13.99 7.57
CA PHE A 107 -4.29 -13.50 8.87
C PHE A 107 -5.36 -13.78 9.91
N TYR A 108 -4.94 -13.95 11.13
CA TYR A 108 -5.79 -14.16 12.29
C TYR A 108 -5.63 -12.98 13.24
N LEU A 109 -6.73 -12.45 13.71
CA LEU A 109 -6.80 -11.32 14.63
C LEU A 109 -7.39 -11.77 15.96
N GLU A 110 -6.54 -11.86 16.99
CA GLU A 110 -6.92 -12.38 18.32
C GLU A 110 -7.04 -11.23 19.31
N TYR A 111 -8.18 -11.11 19.97
CA TYR A 111 -8.52 -10.11 20.97
C TYR A 111 -9.72 -10.55 21.80
N ASP A 112 -9.77 -10.15 23.07
CA ASP A 112 -10.89 -10.42 23.99
C ASP A 112 -11.38 -11.90 23.98
N GLY A 113 -10.45 -12.86 23.82
CA GLY A 113 -10.77 -14.29 23.72
C GLY A 113 -11.45 -14.71 22.42
N LYS A 114 -11.50 -13.86 21.42
CA LYS A 114 -12.03 -14.12 20.07
C LYS A 114 -10.90 -14.16 19.07
N THR A 115 -11.18 -14.84 17.95
CA THR A 115 -10.28 -14.84 16.79
C THR A 115 -11.10 -14.57 15.54
N ASP A 116 -10.82 -13.47 14.86
CA ASP A 116 -11.39 -13.13 13.56
C ASP A 116 -10.40 -13.47 12.45
N ILE A 117 -10.91 -13.66 11.22
CA ILE A 117 -10.13 -13.99 10.04
C ILE A 117 -10.13 -12.79 9.09
N LEU A 118 -8.94 -12.30 8.78
CA LEU A 118 -8.70 -11.28 7.76
C LEU A 118 -7.99 -11.90 6.58
N GLN A 119 -8.57 -11.79 5.38
CA GLN A 119 -7.91 -12.26 4.17
C GLN A 119 -7.66 -11.08 3.25
N VAL A 120 -6.44 -10.99 2.75
CA VAL A 120 -5.95 -9.86 1.95
C VAL A 120 -5.28 -10.40 0.70
N LYS A 121 -5.65 -9.86 -0.45
CA LYS A 121 -4.95 -10.08 -1.72
C LYS A 121 -4.51 -8.76 -2.30
N GLY A 122 -3.26 -8.68 -2.66
CA GLY A 122 -2.68 -7.50 -3.29
C GLY A 122 -1.32 -7.82 -3.86
N ASP A 123 -0.81 -6.93 -4.66
CA ASP A 123 0.49 -7.06 -5.30
C ASP A 123 1.43 -5.98 -4.80
N TYR A 124 2.69 -6.38 -4.62
CA TYR A 124 3.81 -5.51 -4.30
C TYR A 124 4.88 -5.66 -5.39
N TYR A 125 5.26 -4.58 -6.01
CA TYR A 125 6.27 -4.61 -7.07
C TYR A 125 7.22 -3.41 -6.99
N GLU A 126 8.46 -3.68 -7.32
CA GLU A 126 9.53 -2.67 -7.37
C GLU A 126 9.69 -2.20 -8.82
N THR A 127 9.72 -0.88 -9.02
CA THR A 127 9.99 -0.31 -10.34
C THR A 127 11.33 0.42 -10.33
N LYS A 128 12.10 0.30 -11.41
CA LYS A 128 13.44 0.91 -11.51
C LYS A 128 13.43 2.44 -11.42
N HIS A 129 12.31 3.07 -11.80
CA HIS A 129 12.23 4.54 -11.94
C HIS A 129 11.27 5.20 -10.96
N CYS A 130 10.28 4.47 -10.46
CA CYS A 130 9.23 5.01 -9.61
C CYS A 130 9.26 4.47 -8.18
N GLY A 131 10.27 3.65 -7.84
CA GLY A 131 10.33 3.01 -6.53
C GLY A 131 9.31 1.87 -6.38
N ASP A 132 8.99 1.57 -5.14
CA ASP A 132 8.09 0.49 -4.79
C ASP A 132 6.63 0.91 -4.96
N ASN A 133 5.79 -0.01 -5.43
CA ASN A 133 4.36 0.17 -5.55
C ASN A 133 3.63 -1.03 -4.93
N ALA A 134 2.45 -0.77 -4.39
CA ALA A 134 1.61 -1.81 -3.82
C ALA A 134 0.13 -1.44 -4.02
N TYR A 135 -0.72 -2.43 -4.28
CA TYR A 135 -2.17 -2.20 -4.34
C TYR A 135 -2.94 -3.39 -3.77
N LEU A 136 -4.05 -3.07 -3.13
CA LEU A 136 -5.01 -4.04 -2.60
C LEU A 136 -6.02 -4.39 -3.71
N SER A 137 -6.21 -5.67 -3.98
CA SER A 137 -7.18 -6.15 -4.98
C SER A 137 -8.40 -6.81 -4.37
N GLU A 138 -8.23 -7.50 -3.24
CA GLU A 138 -9.33 -8.16 -2.54
C GLU A 138 -9.12 -8.09 -1.02
N LEU A 139 -10.24 -7.92 -0.30
CA LEU A 139 -10.29 -7.91 1.16
C LEU A 139 -11.49 -8.72 1.63
N TYR A 140 -11.27 -9.63 2.61
CA TYR A 140 -12.33 -10.39 3.24
C TYR A 140 -12.18 -10.33 4.76
N PHE A 141 -13.29 -10.29 5.44
CA PHE A 141 -13.36 -10.38 6.90
C PHE A 141 -14.37 -11.46 7.29
N ASN A 142 -13.92 -12.43 8.07
CA ASN A 142 -14.72 -13.62 8.44
C ASN A 142 -15.40 -14.27 7.21
N HIS A 143 -14.61 -14.44 6.14
CA HIS A 143 -15.03 -15.00 4.83
C HIS A 143 -16.02 -14.13 4.02
N LYS A 144 -16.43 -12.96 4.52
CA LYS A 144 -17.29 -12.02 3.80
C LYS A 144 -16.43 -11.06 3.00
N LYS A 145 -16.69 -10.93 1.69
CA LYS A 145 -15.99 -9.96 0.83
C LYS A 145 -16.35 -8.53 1.24
N ILE A 146 -15.31 -7.70 1.37
CA ILE A 146 -15.45 -6.27 1.71
C ILE A 146 -15.29 -5.44 0.44
N GLU A 147 -16.16 -4.48 0.24
CA GLU A 147 -16.03 -3.51 -0.85
C GLU A 147 -14.84 -2.59 -0.59
N LEU A 148 -13.98 -2.42 -1.60
CA LEU A 148 -12.76 -1.61 -1.50
C LEU A 148 -13.07 -0.12 -1.72
N ASN A 149 -13.86 0.45 -0.84
CA ASN A 149 -14.16 1.88 -0.79
C ASN A 149 -13.37 2.53 0.35
N PRO A 150 -12.18 3.11 0.09
CA PRO A 150 -11.38 3.71 1.15
C PRO A 150 -12.08 4.95 1.71
N ILE A 151 -12.10 5.08 3.04
CA ILE A 151 -12.65 6.25 3.76
C ILE A 151 -11.69 7.44 3.78
N SER A 152 -10.41 7.17 3.56
CA SER A 152 -9.31 8.13 3.39
C SER A 152 -8.17 7.41 2.67
N ASP A 153 -7.05 8.10 2.43
CA ASP A 153 -5.88 7.54 1.74
C ASP A 153 -5.53 6.13 2.24
N TYR A 154 -5.87 5.10 1.43
CA TYR A 154 -5.58 3.67 1.68
C TYR A 154 -6.12 3.13 3.02
N THR A 155 -7.13 3.77 3.60
CA THR A 155 -7.82 3.31 4.81
C THR A 155 -9.17 2.71 4.46
N TYR A 156 -9.35 1.43 4.75
CA TYR A 156 -10.57 0.66 4.50
C TYR A 156 -11.31 0.43 5.80
N LEU A 157 -12.62 0.62 5.78
CA LEU A 157 -13.49 0.39 6.93
C LEU A 157 -14.24 -0.94 6.78
N ILE A 158 -14.18 -1.77 7.81
CA ILE A 158 -14.97 -3.00 7.94
C ILE A 158 -16.01 -2.77 9.05
N ASP A 159 -17.28 -2.64 8.66
CA ASP A 159 -18.39 -2.58 9.61
C ASP A 159 -18.76 -3.99 10.07
N ASN A 160 -18.44 -4.32 11.30
CA ASN A 160 -18.72 -5.61 11.96
C ASN A 160 -19.78 -5.47 13.06
N THR A 161 -20.59 -4.40 13.01
CA THR A 161 -21.64 -4.15 14.01
C THR A 161 -22.95 -4.88 13.70
N LYS A 162 -23.04 -5.55 12.53
CA LYS A 162 -24.23 -6.23 12.00
C LYS A 162 -24.14 -7.73 12.14
#